data_b110a720f6b73507c170d70137e5f6f0
#
_entry.id   b110a720f6b73507c170d70137e5f6f0
#
_cell.length_a   1.000
_cell.length_b   1.000
_cell.length_c   1.000
_cell.angle_alpha   90.00
_cell.angle_beta   90.00
_cell.angle_gamma   90.00
#
_symmetry.space_group_name_H-M   'P 1'
#
loop_
_entity.id
_entity.type
_entity.pdbx_description
1 polymer ?
#
loop_
_entity_poly.entity_id
_entity_poly.type
_entity_poly.pdbx_seq_one_letter_code
_entity_poly.pdbx_strand_id
1 'polypeptide(L)'
;MTRAELKEQAKAQLKGNVWKLFGITVIYMLISMVISWVASLVGGDGALTGIISLLGSIFVIYPAAMGLTKVYLNVTYGDEPSAATLMDGFKVNYINNVLLYVLIGVFTALWSILLVIPGIIAAYSYTMAPYILLEHPELSAKEAISLSKQMMKGHKFELFVLQLSFILWALLGVVTFGIAYIYVGPYMALTTTDFYHNIKGSTFPESSDSTSSYTEAASDVIEQTATAVEGQDFEVTE
;
A
#
# COMPACT_ATOMS: atom_id res chain seq x y z
N MET A 1 0.30 -19.68 5.92
CA MET A 1 -0.10 -20.12 4.56
C MET A 1 1.11 -20.16 3.64
N THR A 2 1.15 -21.11 2.73
CA THR A 2 2.20 -21.18 1.69
C THR A 2 1.89 -20.19 0.57
N ARG A 3 2.90 -19.83 -0.24
CA ARG A 3 2.72 -18.95 -1.41
C ARG A 3 1.75 -19.52 -2.45
N ALA A 4 1.66 -20.84 -2.55
CA ALA A 4 0.72 -21.52 -3.44
C ALA A 4 -0.72 -21.33 -2.94
N GLU A 5 -0.96 -21.53 -1.65
CA GLU A 5 -2.28 -21.33 -1.02
C GLU A 5 -2.78 -19.89 -1.15
N LEU A 6 -1.91 -18.89 -0.91
CA LEU A 6 -2.26 -17.46 -1.12
C LEU A 6 -2.71 -17.19 -2.56
N LYS A 7 -2.00 -17.76 -3.54
CA LYS A 7 -2.38 -17.61 -4.95
C LYS A 7 -3.67 -18.34 -5.31
N GLU A 8 -3.93 -19.49 -4.72
CA GLU A 8 -5.18 -20.22 -4.90
C GLU A 8 -6.36 -19.46 -4.31
N GLN A 9 -6.20 -18.92 -3.12
CA GLN A 9 -7.22 -18.08 -2.46
C GLN A 9 -7.54 -16.86 -3.30
N ALA A 10 -6.54 -16.07 -3.70
CA ALA A 10 -6.73 -14.91 -4.57
C ALA A 10 -7.41 -15.27 -5.90
N LYS A 11 -7.07 -16.43 -6.49
CA LYS A 11 -7.72 -16.92 -7.70
C LYS A 11 -9.19 -17.30 -7.47
N ALA A 12 -9.52 -17.86 -6.33
CA ALA A 12 -10.90 -18.17 -5.97
C ALA A 12 -11.72 -16.90 -5.79
N GLN A 13 -11.20 -15.90 -5.08
CA GLN A 13 -11.82 -14.57 -4.88
C GLN A 13 -12.00 -13.80 -6.20
N LEU A 14 -11.06 -13.96 -7.13
CA LEU A 14 -11.12 -13.34 -8.45
C LEU A 14 -12.23 -13.95 -9.32
N LYS A 15 -12.57 -15.23 -9.11
CA LYS A 15 -13.57 -15.95 -9.90
C LYS A 15 -14.93 -15.27 -9.78
N GLY A 16 -15.46 -14.79 -10.91
CA GLY A 16 -16.73 -14.03 -10.96
C GLY A 16 -16.56 -12.50 -10.83
N ASN A 17 -15.43 -12.02 -10.29
CA ASN A 17 -15.21 -10.60 -10.02
C ASN A 17 -14.17 -9.94 -10.96
N VAL A 18 -13.56 -10.69 -11.88
CA VAL A 18 -12.46 -10.20 -12.77
C VAL A 18 -12.84 -8.88 -13.44
N TRP A 19 -13.98 -8.84 -14.12
CA TRP A 19 -14.39 -7.67 -14.89
C TRP A 19 -14.75 -6.47 -14.00
N LYS A 20 -15.38 -6.72 -12.84
CA LYS A 20 -15.68 -5.66 -11.86
C LYS A 20 -14.39 -5.04 -11.32
N LEU A 21 -13.45 -5.87 -10.85
CA LEU A 21 -12.17 -5.41 -10.30
C LEU A 21 -11.30 -4.73 -11.36
N PHE A 22 -11.25 -5.29 -12.56
CA PHE A 22 -10.55 -4.67 -13.68
C PHE A 22 -11.16 -3.31 -14.01
N GLY A 23 -12.48 -3.21 -14.13
CA GLY A 23 -13.19 -1.95 -14.40
C GLY A 23 -12.89 -0.88 -13.35
N ILE A 24 -12.87 -1.24 -12.06
CA ILE A 24 -12.52 -0.34 -10.97
C ILE A 24 -11.05 0.13 -11.07
N THR A 25 -10.15 -0.80 -11.40
CA THR A 25 -8.73 -0.47 -11.62
C THR A 25 -8.56 0.46 -12.82
N VAL A 26 -9.32 0.25 -13.90
CA VAL A 26 -9.32 1.14 -15.07
C VAL A 26 -9.82 2.53 -14.69
N ILE A 27 -10.88 2.65 -13.88
CA ILE A 27 -11.37 3.96 -13.38
C ILE A 27 -10.24 4.68 -12.63
N TYR A 28 -9.52 3.98 -11.75
CA TYR A 28 -8.37 4.55 -11.05
C TYR A 28 -7.25 4.99 -12.01
N MET A 29 -6.94 4.19 -13.04
CA MET A 29 -5.96 4.56 -14.08
C MET A 29 -6.41 5.79 -14.88
N LEU A 30 -7.70 5.87 -15.23
CA LEU A 30 -8.26 7.02 -15.95
C LEU A 30 -8.18 8.30 -15.11
N ILE A 31 -8.44 8.24 -13.80
CA ILE A 31 -8.24 9.39 -12.90
C ILE A 31 -6.79 9.88 -12.97
N SER A 32 -5.83 8.95 -12.89
CA SER A 32 -4.39 9.28 -12.97
C SER A 32 -4.01 9.88 -14.32
N MET A 33 -4.56 9.33 -15.40
CA MET A 33 -4.33 9.82 -16.76
C MET A 33 -4.88 11.24 -16.97
N VAL A 34 -6.09 11.51 -16.48
CA VAL A 34 -6.73 12.83 -16.56
C VAL A 34 -5.89 13.87 -15.80
N ILE A 35 -5.41 13.56 -14.61
CA ILE A 35 -4.55 14.47 -13.84
C ILE A 35 -3.26 14.79 -14.59
N SER A 36 -2.60 13.78 -15.15
CA SER A 36 -1.38 13.96 -15.93
C SER A 36 -1.63 14.81 -17.20
N TRP A 37 -2.76 14.57 -17.86
CA TRP A 37 -3.14 15.31 -19.05
C TRP A 37 -3.46 16.78 -18.72
N VAL A 38 -4.24 17.05 -17.68
CA VAL A 38 -4.54 18.42 -17.21
C VAL A 38 -3.26 19.14 -16.78
N ALA A 39 -2.35 18.46 -16.07
CA ALA A 39 -1.07 19.04 -15.69
C ALA A 39 -0.23 19.45 -16.90
N SER A 40 -0.19 18.62 -17.95
CA SER A 40 0.51 18.92 -19.19
C SER A 40 -0.15 20.08 -19.95
N LEU A 41 -1.47 20.14 -19.98
CA LEU A 41 -2.24 21.18 -20.70
C LEU A 41 -2.06 22.56 -20.06
N VAL A 42 -2.03 22.63 -18.72
CA VAL A 42 -1.92 23.88 -17.95
C VAL A 42 -0.46 24.31 -17.77
N GLY A 43 0.42 23.35 -17.53
CA GLY A 43 1.82 23.61 -17.16
C GLY A 43 2.79 23.65 -18.35
N GLY A 44 2.37 23.19 -19.54
CA GLY A 44 3.26 23.05 -20.71
C GLY A 44 4.43 22.11 -20.41
N ASP A 45 5.59 22.39 -20.96
CA ASP A 45 6.81 21.56 -20.78
C ASP A 45 7.70 22.03 -19.60
N GLY A 46 7.15 22.86 -18.70
CA GLY A 46 7.90 23.50 -17.61
C GLY A 46 7.73 22.84 -16.23
N ALA A 47 8.39 23.43 -15.23
CA ALA A 47 8.31 23.03 -13.84
C ALA A 47 6.88 23.05 -13.27
N LEU A 48 6.01 23.90 -13.83
CA LEU A 48 4.61 24.02 -13.43
C LEU A 48 3.85 22.72 -13.62
N THR A 49 4.12 21.97 -14.71
CA THR A 49 3.55 20.64 -14.95
C THR A 49 3.90 19.67 -13.83
N GLY A 50 5.16 19.68 -13.37
CA GLY A 50 5.61 18.86 -12.25
C GLY A 50 4.88 19.20 -10.95
N ILE A 51 4.70 20.50 -10.67
CA ILE A 51 4.00 20.97 -9.48
C ILE A 51 2.52 20.55 -9.51
N ILE A 52 1.82 20.76 -10.64
CA ILE A 52 0.42 20.36 -10.78
C ILE A 52 0.26 18.85 -10.67
N SER A 53 1.15 18.08 -11.29
CA SER A 53 1.15 16.61 -11.19
C SER A 53 1.39 16.14 -9.76
N LEU A 54 2.31 16.77 -9.04
CA LEU A 54 2.58 16.46 -7.63
C LEU A 54 1.36 16.75 -6.75
N LEU A 55 0.75 17.92 -6.88
CA LEU A 55 -0.44 18.29 -6.14
C LEU A 55 -1.62 17.35 -6.49
N GLY A 56 -1.84 17.05 -7.77
CA GLY A 56 -2.84 16.10 -8.22
C GLY A 56 -2.61 14.70 -7.64
N SER A 57 -1.36 14.26 -7.57
CA SER A 57 -1.01 12.98 -6.95
C SER A 57 -1.32 12.97 -5.45
N ILE A 58 -0.95 14.02 -4.73
CA ILE A 58 -1.16 14.12 -3.28
C ILE A 58 -2.66 14.19 -2.95
N PHE A 59 -3.41 15.04 -3.64
CA PHE A 59 -4.79 15.33 -3.24
C PHE A 59 -5.85 14.44 -3.91
N VAL A 60 -5.53 13.77 -5.01
CA VAL A 60 -6.49 12.94 -5.73
C VAL A 60 -6.04 11.50 -5.86
N ILE A 61 -4.80 11.26 -6.34
CA ILE A 61 -4.37 9.88 -6.61
C ILE A 61 -4.17 9.09 -5.32
N TYR A 62 -3.59 9.67 -4.26
CA TYR A 62 -3.36 8.97 -3.01
C TYR A 62 -4.66 8.56 -2.29
N PRO A 63 -5.68 9.43 -2.12
CA PRO A 63 -6.97 9.00 -1.60
C PRO A 63 -7.66 7.96 -2.49
N ALA A 64 -7.57 8.10 -3.82
CA ALA A 64 -8.12 7.10 -4.74
C ALA A 64 -7.40 5.74 -4.61
N ALA A 65 -6.07 5.74 -4.39
CA ALA A 65 -5.31 4.52 -4.12
C ALA A 65 -5.74 3.85 -2.82
N MET A 66 -6.03 4.64 -1.76
CA MET A 66 -6.60 4.12 -0.51
C MET A 66 -7.97 3.48 -0.76
N GLY A 67 -8.85 4.14 -1.53
CA GLY A 67 -10.13 3.57 -1.93
C GLY A 67 -9.98 2.27 -2.73
N LEU A 68 -9.02 2.22 -3.64
CA LEU A 68 -8.72 1.00 -4.40
C LEU A 68 -8.22 -0.14 -3.49
N THR A 69 -7.35 0.16 -2.53
CA THR A 69 -6.89 -0.82 -1.53
C THR A 69 -8.08 -1.36 -0.73
N LYS A 70 -9.03 -0.49 -0.34
CA LYS A 70 -10.26 -0.88 0.35
C LYS A 70 -11.13 -1.80 -0.50
N VAL A 71 -11.23 -1.57 -1.81
CA VAL A 71 -11.96 -2.48 -2.71
C VAL A 71 -11.39 -3.90 -2.62
N TYR A 72 -10.07 -4.05 -2.72
CA TYR A 72 -9.43 -5.36 -2.63
C TYR A 72 -9.58 -5.98 -1.24
N LEU A 73 -9.46 -5.16 -0.18
CA LEU A 73 -9.64 -5.62 1.19
C LEU A 73 -11.08 -6.15 1.42
N ASN A 74 -12.10 -5.44 0.95
CA ASN A 74 -13.49 -5.87 1.03
C ASN A 74 -13.74 -7.20 0.30
N VAL A 75 -13.13 -7.39 -0.87
CA VAL A 75 -13.25 -8.66 -1.61
C VAL A 75 -12.65 -9.83 -0.84
N THR A 76 -11.56 -9.64 -0.10
CA THR A 76 -10.99 -10.70 0.74
C THR A 76 -11.87 -11.04 1.95
N TYR A 77 -12.74 -10.12 2.39
CA TYR A 77 -13.78 -10.38 3.37
C TYR A 77 -15.07 -10.99 2.78
N GLY A 78 -15.13 -11.16 1.47
CA GLY A 78 -16.28 -11.77 0.78
C GLY A 78 -17.28 -10.76 0.24
N ASP A 79 -17.00 -9.47 0.32
CA ASP A 79 -17.88 -8.43 -0.22
C ASP A 79 -17.77 -8.34 -1.75
N GLU A 80 -18.83 -7.87 -2.39
CA GLU A 80 -18.79 -7.57 -3.82
C GLU A 80 -17.98 -6.30 -4.12
N PRO A 81 -17.09 -6.32 -5.14
CA PRO A 81 -16.34 -5.15 -5.54
C PRO A 81 -17.25 -4.04 -6.06
N SER A 82 -17.13 -2.84 -5.50
CA SER A 82 -17.92 -1.66 -5.85
C SER A 82 -17.04 -0.47 -6.21
N ALA A 83 -17.35 0.20 -7.32
CA ALA A 83 -16.67 1.43 -7.71
C ALA A 83 -16.94 2.58 -6.73
N ALA A 84 -18.06 2.56 -6.01
CA ALA A 84 -18.37 3.56 -4.99
C ALA A 84 -17.35 3.53 -3.84
N THR A 85 -16.76 2.39 -3.53
CA THR A 85 -15.73 2.21 -2.50
C THR A 85 -14.45 3.01 -2.81
N LEU A 86 -14.17 3.34 -4.09
CA LEU A 86 -13.08 4.26 -4.43
C LEU A 86 -13.23 5.63 -3.76
N MET A 87 -14.47 6.10 -3.60
CA MET A 87 -14.76 7.39 -2.96
C MET A 87 -14.54 7.37 -1.44
N ASP A 88 -14.45 6.21 -0.82
CA ASP A 88 -14.26 6.11 0.62
C ASP A 88 -12.88 6.64 1.05
N GLY A 89 -11.87 6.51 0.19
CA GLY A 89 -10.56 7.12 0.42
C GLY A 89 -10.59 8.65 0.57
N PHE A 90 -11.62 9.31 0.03
CA PHE A 90 -11.84 10.75 0.15
C PHE A 90 -12.73 11.13 1.34
N LYS A 91 -13.53 10.20 1.86
CA LYS A 91 -14.52 10.49 2.91
C LYS A 91 -14.00 10.17 4.30
N VAL A 92 -13.31 9.03 4.44
CA VAL A 92 -12.86 8.52 5.75
C VAL A 92 -11.40 8.90 5.96
N ASN A 93 -11.13 9.68 7.01
CA ASN A 93 -9.76 10.08 7.42
C ASN A 93 -8.88 10.62 6.27
N TYR A 94 -9.46 11.43 5.40
CA TYR A 94 -8.80 11.96 4.20
C TYR A 94 -7.37 12.46 4.46
N ILE A 95 -7.18 13.28 5.51
CA ILE A 95 -5.87 13.86 5.85
C ILE A 95 -4.87 12.76 6.22
N ASN A 96 -5.29 11.77 7.01
CA ASN A 96 -4.42 10.64 7.38
C ASN A 96 -4.08 9.77 6.17
N ASN A 97 -5.02 9.56 5.24
CA ASN A 97 -4.79 8.83 4.00
C ASN A 97 -3.74 9.53 3.12
N VAL A 98 -3.88 10.84 2.95
CA VAL A 98 -2.91 11.66 2.21
C VAL A 98 -1.55 11.64 2.92
N LEU A 99 -1.52 11.88 4.23
CA LEU A 99 -0.30 11.93 5.02
C LEU A 99 0.44 10.59 4.99
N LEU A 100 -0.28 9.48 5.04
CA LEU A 100 0.30 8.14 4.94
C LEU A 100 1.13 7.97 3.66
N TYR A 101 0.53 8.24 2.50
CA TYR A 101 1.22 8.08 1.21
C TYR A 101 2.35 9.09 1.02
N VAL A 102 2.18 10.31 1.50
CA VAL A 102 3.26 11.32 1.50
C VAL A 102 4.44 10.85 2.35
N LEU A 103 4.19 10.36 3.56
CA LEU A 103 5.26 9.85 4.43
C LEU A 103 5.94 8.61 3.85
N ILE A 104 5.18 7.66 3.30
CA ILE A 104 5.74 6.49 2.60
C ILE A 104 6.63 6.96 1.45
N GLY A 105 6.15 7.90 0.64
CA GLY A 105 6.91 8.46 -0.48
C GLY A 105 8.21 9.13 -0.02
N VAL A 106 8.13 10.01 0.97
CA VAL A 106 9.29 10.73 1.52
C VAL A 106 10.30 9.74 2.11
N PHE A 107 9.87 8.82 2.96
CA PHE A 107 10.79 7.85 3.57
C PHE A 107 11.42 6.91 2.54
N THR A 108 10.63 6.43 1.57
CA THR A 108 11.17 5.60 0.50
C THR A 108 12.16 6.37 -0.36
N ALA A 109 11.86 7.63 -0.72
CA ALA A 109 12.75 8.48 -1.49
C ALA A 109 14.07 8.76 -0.75
N LEU A 110 14.00 9.09 0.56
CA LEU A 110 15.21 9.30 1.37
C LEU A 110 16.13 8.07 1.35
N TRP A 111 15.58 6.89 1.58
CA TRP A 111 16.35 5.65 1.53
C TRP A 111 16.88 5.33 0.13
N SER A 112 16.11 5.66 -0.93
CA SER A 112 16.49 5.42 -2.32
C SER A 112 17.61 6.36 -2.78
N ILE A 113 17.64 7.61 -2.28
CA ILE A 113 18.72 8.57 -2.54
C ILE A 113 20.02 8.08 -1.88
N LEU A 114 19.94 7.51 -0.70
CA LEU A 114 21.12 6.99 0.00
C LEU A 114 21.67 5.75 -0.73
N LEU A 115 20.84 4.79 -1.03
CA LEU A 115 21.16 3.57 -1.80
C LEU A 115 19.86 2.94 -2.32
N VAL A 116 19.88 2.44 -3.55
CA VAL A 116 18.70 1.82 -4.19
C VAL A 116 18.20 0.60 -3.40
N ILE A 117 19.09 -0.26 -2.92
CA ILE A 117 18.71 -1.48 -2.18
C ILE A 117 17.99 -1.16 -0.86
N PRO A 118 18.48 -0.27 0.02
CA PRO A 118 17.72 0.18 1.19
C PRO A 118 16.38 0.82 0.85
N GLY A 119 16.29 1.56 -0.26
CA GLY A 119 15.02 2.11 -0.75
C GLY A 119 13.98 1.03 -1.06
N ILE A 120 14.39 -0.05 -1.73
CA ILE A 120 13.52 -1.20 -2.00
C ILE A 120 13.09 -1.86 -0.69
N ILE A 121 14.02 -2.09 0.24
CA ILE A 121 13.72 -2.69 1.55
C ILE A 121 12.73 -1.81 2.35
N ALA A 122 12.88 -0.49 2.27
CA ALA A 122 11.98 0.47 2.90
C ALA A 122 10.57 0.41 2.27
N ALA A 123 10.46 0.38 0.93
CA ALA A 123 9.20 0.25 0.23
C ALA A 123 8.44 -1.02 0.68
N TYR A 124 9.12 -2.17 0.74
CA TYR A 124 8.52 -3.40 1.26
C TYR A 124 8.11 -3.29 2.73
N SER A 125 8.84 -2.54 3.54
CA SER A 125 8.51 -2.33 4.95
C SER A 125 7.21 -1.56 5.15
N TYR A 126 6.83 -0.70 4.20
CA TYR A 126 5.65 0.17 4.30
C TYR A 126 4.44 -0.37 3.53
N THR A 127 4.58 -1.48 2.82
CA THR A 127 3.53 -2.02 1.94
C THR A 127 2.22 -2.32 2.67
N MET A 128 2.27 -2.70 3.94
CA MET A 128 1.08 -3.07 4.72
C MET A 128 0.41 -1.86 5.40
N ALA A 129 1.06 -0.69 5.44
CA ALA A 129 0.54 0.49 6.13
C ALA A 129 -0.85 0.96 5.64
N PRO A 130 -1.17 0.97 4.33
CA PRO A 130 -2.51 1.31 3.86
C PRO A 130 -3.59 0.36 4.38
N TYR A 131 -3.31 -0.95 4.45
CA TYR A 131 -4.24 -1.95 4.96
C TYR A 131 -4.50 -1.74 6.45
N ILE A 132 -3.44 -1.50 7.23
CA ILE A 132 -3.53 -1.22 8.66
C ILE A 132 -4.39 0.02 8.92
N LEU A 133 -4.15 1.12 8.20
CA LEU A 133 -4.91 2.35 8.38
C LEU A 133 -6.38 2.23 7.95
N LEU A 134 -6.69 1.35 7.00
CA LEU A 134 -8.08 1.05 6.59
C LEU A 134 -8.84 0.27 7.66
N GLU A 135 -8.19 -0.68 8.31
CA GLU A 135 -8.81 -1.48 9.37
C GLU A 135 -8.85 -0.75 10.71
N HIS A 136 -7.86 0.12 10.95
CA HIS A 136 -7.67 0.89 12.18
C HIS A 136 -7.62 2.39 11.87
N PRO A 137 -8.76 3.02 11.54
CA PRO A 137 -8.84 4.42 11.16
C PRO A 137 -8.55 5.38 12.32
N GLU A 138 -8.53 4.90 13.55
CA GLU A 138 -8.12 5.62 14.76
C GLU A 138 -6.61 5.90 14.81
N LEU A 139 -5.81 5.08 14.13
CA LEU A 139 -4.36 5.26 14.10
C LEU A 139 -3.94 6.46 13.23
N SER A 140 -2.84 7.07 13.63
CA SER A 140 -2.18 8.07 12.78
C SER A 140 -1.38 7.40 11.65
N ALA A 141 -1.09 8.15 10.60
CA ALA A 141 -0.26 7.68 9.48
C ALA A 141 1.13 7.16 9.93
N LYS A 142 1.73 7.79 10.96
CA LYS A 142 3.03 7.37 11.50
C LYS A 142 2.93 6.02 12.22
N GLU A 143 1.89 5.83 13.02
CA GLU A 143 1.62 4.57 13.73
C GLU A 143 1.39 3.44 12.74
N ALA A 144 0.57 3.65 11.71
CA ALA A 144 0.34 2.67 10.64
C ALA A 144 1.65 2.26 9.93
N ILE A 145 2.56 3.21 9.65
CA ILE A 145 3.88 2.93 9.08
C ILE A 145 4.75 2.13 10.06
N SER A 146 4.71 2.48 11.35
CA SER A 146 5.49 1.80 12.38
C SER A 146 5.06 0.34 12.54
N LEU A 147 3.74 0.11 12.63
CA LEU A 147 3.16 -1.24 12.67
C LEU A 147 3.45 -2.04 11.40
N SER A 148 3.38 -1.40 10.22
CA SER A 148 3.76 -2.05 8.96
C SER A 148 5.21 -2.52 8.95
N LYS A 149 6.15 -1.71 9.47
CA LYS A 149 7.55 -2.11 9.62
C LYS A 149 7.71 -3.34 10.51
N GLN A 150 7.00 -3.36 11.63
CA GLN A 150 7.03 -4.46 12.59
C GLN A 150 6.45 -5.72 11.97
N MET A 151 5.26 -5.64 11.36
CA MET A 151 4.58 -6.73 10.67
C MET A 151 5.44 -7.33 9.54
N MET A 152 6.15 -6.48 8.78
CA MET A 152 7.00 -6.89 7.67
C MET A 152 8.39 -7.37 8.12
N LYS A 153 8.72 -7.34 9.42
CA LYS A 153 9.99 -7.86 9.93
C LYS A 153 10.02 -9.38 9.78
N GLY A 154 10.96 -9.87 8.97
CA GLY A 154 11.06 -11.31 8.61
C GLY A 154 10.28 -11.69 7.34
N HIS A 155 9.25 -10.96 6.94
CA HIS A 155 8.36 -11.29 5.81
C HIS A 155 8.66 -10.55 4.51
N LYS A 156 9.59 -9.56 4.49
CA LYS A 156 9.90 -8.76 3.29
C LYS A 156 10.36 -9.60 2.11
N PHE A 157 11.23 -10.57 2.37
CA PHE A 157 11.75 -11.48 1.34
C PHE A 157 10.66 -12.42 0.83
N GLU A 158 9.75 -12.82 1.68
CA GLU A 158 8.59 -13.65 1.32
C GLU A 158 7.67 -12.94 0.32
N LEU A 159 7.34 -11.65 0.60
CA LEU A 159 6.55 -10.80 -0.29
C LEU A 159 7.32 -10.52 -1.60
N PHE A 160 8.63 -10.26 -1.52
CA PHE A 160 9.47 -10.07 -2.70
C PHE A 160 9.42 -11.29 -3.64
N VAL A 161 9.62 -12.49 -3.10
CA VAL A 161 9.57 -13.73 -3.91
C VAL A 161 8.16 -14.00 -4.43
N LEU A 162 7.12 -13.67 -3.65
CA LEU A 162 5.74 -13.76 -4.09
C LEU A 162 5.51 -12.87 -5.32
N GLN A 163 5.95 -11.62 -5.28
CA GLN A 163 5.84 -10.68 -6.40
C GLN A 163 6.72 -11.09 -7.59
N LEU A 164 7.94 -11.58 -7.33
CA LEU A 164 8.82 -12.09 -8.38
C LEU A 164 8.17 -13.26 -9.15
N SER A 165 7.35 -14.06 -8.48
CA SER A 165 6.63 -15.16 -9.12
C SER A 165 5.57 -14.71 -10.13
N PHE A 166 5.21 -13.41 -10.15
CA PHE A 166 4.33 -12.80 -11.15
C PHE A 166 5.08 -12.21 -12.34
N ILE A 167 6.43 -12.22 -12.33
CA ILE A 167 7.22 -11.61 -13.43
C ILE A 167 6.93 -12.24 -14.78
N LEU A 168 6.72 -13.57 -14.83
CA LEU A 168 6.33 -14.27 -16.05
C LEU A 168 4.95 -13.83 -16.55
N TRP A 169 4.02 -13.58 -15.64
CA TRP A 169 2.70 -13.05 -15.96
C TRP A 169 2.77 -11.59 -16.43
N ALA A 170 3.67 -10.80 -15.86
CA ALA A 170 3.93 -9.42 -16.31
C ALA A 170 4.52 -9.40 -17.72
N LEU A 171 5.45 -10.32 -18.03
CA LEU A 171 5.99 -10.50 -19.39
C LEU A 171 4.90 -10.92 -20.37
N LEU A 172 4.00 -11.80 -19.98
CA LEU A 172 2.84 -12.16 -20.80
C LEU A 172 1.96 -10.94 -21.09
N GLY A 173 1.82 -10.02 -20.10
CA GLY A 173 1.13 -8.74 -20.29
C GLY A 173 1.76 -7.89 -21.39
N VAL A 174 3.08 -7.84 -21.48
CA VAL A 174 3.80 -7.11 -22.53
C VAL A 174 3.56 -7.77 -23.89
N VAL A 175 3.71 -9.10 -23.98
CA VAL A 175 3.52 -9.87 -25.24
C VAL A 175 2.09 -9.77 -25.76
N THR A 176 1.10 -9.70 -24.86
CA THR A 176 -0.33 -9.59 -25.22
C THR A 176 -0.81 -8.14 -25.37
N PHE A 177 0.10 -7.16 -25.51
CA PHE A 177 -0.24 -5.73 -25.60
C PHE A 177 -1.14 -5.24 -24.47
N GLY A 178 -0.93 -5.76 -23.26
CA GLY A 178 -1.67 -5.37 -22.05
C GLY A 178 -2.92 -6.20 -21.74
N ILE A 179 -3.39 -7.06 -22.64
CA ILE A 179 -4.62 -7.84 -22.42
C ILE A 179 -4.51 -8.73 -21.17
N ALA A 180 -3.35 -9.34 -20.92
CA ALA A 180 -3.16 -10.18 -19.75
C ALA A 180 -3.28 -9.40 -18.44
N TYR A 181 -3.03 -8.07 -18.39
CA TYR A 181 -3.16 -7.26 -17.20
C TYR A 181 -4.62 -7.14 -16.70
N ILE A 182 -5.62 -7.41 -17.54
CA ILE A 182 -7.03 -7.51 -17.14
C ILE A 182 -7.19 -8.52 -15.98
N TYR A 183 -6.47 -9.63 -16.08
CA TYR A 183 -6.50 -10.68 -15.08
C TYR A 183 -5.37 -10.55 -14.05
N VAL A 184 -4.16 -10.28 -14.51
CA VAL A 184 -2.94 -10.28 -13.68
C VAL A 184 -2.96 -9.15 -12.65
N GLY A 185 -3.44 -7.96 -13.00
CA GLY A 185 -3.51 -6.81 -12.11
C GLY A 185 -4.33 -7.10 -10.84
N PRO A 186 -5.63 -7.40 -10.97
CA PRO A 186 -6.45 -7.77 -9.81
C PRO A 186 -5.93 -9.01 -9.07
N TYR A 187 -5.35 -9.97 -9.79
CA TYR A 187 -4.78 -11.18 -9.17
C TYR A 187 -3.59 -10.86 -8.24
N MET A 188 -2.67 -10.01 -8.69
CA MET A 188 -1.55 -9.56 -7.87
C MET A 188 -2.03 -8.78 -6.64
N ALA A 189 -2.99 -7.88 -6.82
CA ALA A 189 -3.54 -7.08 -5.75
C ALA A 189 -4.21 -7.94 -4.67
N LEU A 190 -5.10 -8.87 -5.06
CA LEU A 190 -5.72 -9.81 -4.13
C LEU A 190 -4.71 -10.69 -3.42
N THR A 191 -3.70 -11.22 -4.14
CA THR A 191 -2.64 -12.02 -3.52
C THR A 191 -1.85 -11.22 -2.46
N THR A 192 -1.64 -9.92 -2.70
CA THR A 192 -0.97 -9.04 -1.72
C THR A 192 -1.86 -8.77 -0.51
N THR A 193 -3.17 -8.63 -0.73
CA THR A 193 -4.16 -8.48 0.36
C THR A 193 -4.28 -9.75 1.19
N ASP A 194 -4.32 -10.92 0.55
CA ASP A 194 -4.31 -12.22 1.27
C ASP A 194 -3.01 -12.42 2.06
N PHE A 195 -1.88 -11.96 1.51
CA PHE A 195 -0.61 -11.96 2.23
C PHE A 195 -0.68 -11.09 3.49
N TYR A 196 -1.29 -9.90 3.41
CA TYR A 196 -1.54 -9.05 4.59
C TYR A 196 -2.33 -9.80 5.65
N HIS A 197 -3.46 -10.44 5.30
CA HIS A 197 -4.25 -11.23 6.24
C HIS A 197 -3.45 -12.37 6.89
N ASN A 198 -2.62 -13.05 6.10
CA ASN A 198 -1.80 -14.16 6.60
C ASN A 198 -0.78 -13.71 7.65
N ILE A 199 -0.08 -12.59 7.42
CA ILE A 199 0.92 -12.09 8.37
C ILE A 199 0.27 -11.35 9.55
N LYS A 200 -0.90 -10.73 9.35
CA LYS A 200 -1.67 -10.09 10.42
C LYS A 200 -1.98 -11.09 11.53
N GLY A 201 -2.54 -12.25 11.20
CA GLY A 201 -2.88 -13.30 12.18
C GLY A 201 -1.68 -13.89 12.91
N SER A 202 -0.48 -13.84 12.32
CA SER A 202 0.76 -14.31 12.96
C SER A 202 1.42 -13.25 13.85
N THR A 203 1.21 -11.97 13.54
CA THR A 203 1.86 -10.85 14.26
C THR A 203 0.98 -10.30 15.38
N PHE A 204 -0.33 -10.27 15.14
CA PHE A 204 -1.34 -9.79 16.07
C PHE A 204 -2.44 -10.86 16.19
N PRO A 205 -2.28 -11.85 17.09
CA PRO A 205 -3.35 -12.83 17.32
C PRO A 205 -4.61 -12.09 17.77
N GLU A 206 -5.75 -12.43 17.16
CA GLU A 206 -7.07 -11.87 17.51
C GLU A 206 -7.39 -12.18 18.99
N SER A 207 -6.98 -11.26 19.86
CA SER A 207 -7.59 -11.14 21.19
C SER A 207 -8.86 -10.32 21.03
N SER A 208 -9.88 -10.64 21.81
CA SER A 208 -11.22 -10.04 21.78
C SER A 208 -11.27 -8.51 22.04
N ASP A 209 -10.13 -7.85 22.08
CA ASP A 209 -9.95 -6.43 22.27
C ASP A 209 -8.85 -5.89 21.30
N SER A 210 -9.07 -6.14 19.99
CA SER A 210 -8.07 -5.88 18.94
C SER A 210 -7.63 -4.41 18.87
N THR A 211 -8.50 -3.45 19.13
CA THR A 211 -8.19 -2.02 19.08
C THR A 211 -7.15 -1.61 20.12
N SER A 212 -7.25 -2.14 21.35
CA SER A 212 -6.32 -1.85 22.45
C SER A 212 -4.92 -2.41 22.16
N SER A 213 -4.82 -3.62 21.57
CA SER A 213 -3.54 -4.26 21.27
C SER A 213 -2.74 -3.55 20.16
N TYR A 214 -3.42 -2.98 19.15
CA TYR A 214 -2.75 -2.22 18.09
C TYR A 214 -2.25 -0.87 18.59
N THR A 215 -3.02 -0.19 19.43
CA THR A 215 -2.61 1.10 20.01
C THR A 215 -1.43 0.90 20.98
N GLU A 216 -1.44 -0.16 21.76
CA GLU A 216 -0.35 -0.53 22.68
C GLU A 216 0.91 -0.92 21.90
N ALA A 217 0.81 -1.77 20.87
CA ALA A 217 1.93 -2.14 20.00
C ALA A 217 2.51 -0.93 19.26
N ALA A 218 1.67 0.03 18.82
CA ALA A 218 2.12 1.26 18.20
C ALA A 218 2.85 2.17 19.18
N SER A 219 2.36 2.31 20.41
CA SER A 219 3.01 3.11 21.45
C SER A 219 4.36 2.52 21.88
N ASP A 220 4.45 1.20 22.03
CA ASP A 220 5.70 0.51 22.36
C ASP A 220 6.78 0.71 21.30
N VAL A 221 6.41 0.66 20.02
CA VAL A 221 7.36 0.88 18.92
C VAL A 221 7.82 2.33 18.85
N ILE A 222 6.94 3.28 19.16
CA ILE A 222 7.28 4.71 19.21
C ILE A 222 8.23 4.97 20.40
N GLU A 223 7.95 4.40 21.56
CA GLU A 223 8.79 4.52 22.74
C GLU A 223 10.17 3.88 22.54
N GLN A 224 10.23 2.68 21.94
CA GLN A 224 11.51 2.03 21.59
C GLN A 224 12.33 2.84 20.59
N THR A 225 11.68 3.50 19.63
CA THR A 225 12.38 4.37 18.69
C THR A 225 12.84 5.68 19.33
N ALA A 226 12.08 6.24 20.25
CA ALA A 226 12.45 7.44 20.99
C ALA A 226 13.65 7.18 21.90
N THR A 227 13.62 6.08 22.68
CA THR A 227 14.73 5.69 23.56
C THR A 227 16.01 5.32 22.79
N ALA A 228 15.88 4.74 21.59
CA ALA A 228 17.03 4.46 20.74
C ALA A 228 17.68 5.73 20.16
N VAL A 229 16.92 6.81 20.00
CA VAL A 229 17.43 8.13 19.57
C VAL A 229 18.06 8.87 20.75
N GLU A 230 17.47 8.83 21.95
CA GLU A 230 18.02 9.45 23.17
C GLU A 230 19.29 8.74 23.67
N GLY A 231 19.43 7.43 23.47
CA GLY A 231 20.63 6.66 23.81
C GLY A 231 21.83 6.89 22.88
N GLN A 232 21.70 7.69 21.84
CA GLN A 232 22.78 8.16 20.96
C GLN A 232 23.26 9.58 21.30
N ASP A 233 23.15 9.98 22.57
CA ASP A 233 23.82 11.21 23.01
C ASP A 233 25.30 11.07 22.74
N PHE A 234 25.77 11.92 21.85
CA PHE A 234 27.17 12.13 21.50
C PHE A 234 28.01 12.20 22.76
N GLU A 235 28.85 11.21 23.02
CA GLU A 235 30.04 11.42 23.82
C GLU A 235 30.90 12.47 23.11
N VAL A 236 30.71 13.70 23.46
CA VAL A 236 31.65 14.78 23.17
C VAL A 236 32.85 14.51 24.07
N THR A 237 33.83 13.79 23.55
CA THR A 237 35.15 13.71 24.17
C THR A 237 35.80 15.09 24.05
N GLU A 238 36.02 15.69 25.21
CA GLU A 238 36.95 16.83 25.39
C GLU A 238 38.38 16.49 24.95
#